data_11ef4bd61c8d05933f391aaffd0b6fe4
#
_entry.id   11ef4bd61c8d05933f391aaffd0b6fe4
#
_cell.length_a   1.000
_cell.length_b   1.000
_cell.length_c   1.000
_cell.angle_alpha   90.00
_cell.angle_beta   90.00
_cell.angle_gamma   90.00
#
_symmetry.space_group_name_H-M   'P 1'
#
loop_
_entity.id
_entity.type
_entity.pdbx_description
1 polymer ?
#
loop_
_entity_poly.entity_id
_entity_poly.type
_entity_poly.pdbx_seq_one_letter_code
_entity_poly.pdbx_strand_id
1 'polypeptide(L)'
;MKNTPEKKYDVFISHSSKDDHLAMEIYEYLTQNDVTCWLDTCSILPGEPYSASIMKGLNASRCFMLLYTKNVIGSGHILNEIDNAYNKKKHILTYVVDKTPMSEELNYYLSRPQQIHSYPNYREKLSVLLSAIKDVHADGGVNLRKNSSRDCDPRKASKWWWTLLLLPLLALGLWLGLKPDDNNLPSNEHATACIDSIPATTDNVMYCDTTQDDMHPTDSISELQSVEPVAPLPVVVTSPKKETAPIIKPTPKKEERKKCFSIGGVSFEMIKIDGGTFLMGATTEQDKDAFVDEGPIHEVTLADFYVGETEVTQALWYAVLGITIDEQKNKKKADAILHGVGAAHPIYYVSYNDCIEFIKVLNRITNEDFRLLTEAEWEYVARGGKQQCDYRYSGSQMIDDIAWYKDNSHDSSQPVATKNPNRLGIYDLTGNVSEWCMDWYDTYPVEAQQNPQGASKGAYRVYRGGSWHDKAVDSRVTCRIGGKTEYRSSDLGLRLALQP
;
A
#
# COMPACT_ATOMS: atom_id res chain seq x y z
N MET A 1 -26.55 -27.05 6.06
CA MET A 1 -25.32 -27.14 6.87
C MET A 1 -24.17 -26.66 6.01
N LYS A 2 -23.58 -25.52 6.31
CA LYS A 2 -22.38 -25.01 5.61
C LYS A 2 -21.20 -25.86 6.06
N ASN A 3 -20.61 -26.64 5.14
CA ASN A 3 -19.34 -27.31 5.39
C ASN A 3 -18.28 -26.25 5.66
N THR A 4 -17.97 -25.99 6.93
CA THR A 4 -16.76 -25.25 7.31
C THR A 4 -15.57 -26.14 6.91
N PRO A 5 -14.58 -25.65 6.17
CA PRO A 5 -13.41 -26.46 5.82
C PRO A 5 -12.72 -26.92 7.11
N GLU A 6 -12.43 -28.21 7.17
CA GLU A 6 -11.73 -28.81 8.30
C GLU A 6 -10.36 -28.13 8.46
N LYS A 7 -10.05 -27.67 9.67
CA LYS A 7 -8.76 -27.02 9.97
C LYS A 7 -7.64 -28.05 9.95
N LYS A 8 -6.65 -27.82 9.08
CA LYS A 8 -5.52 -28.73 8.87
C LYS A 8 -4.40 -28.58 9.91
N TYR A 9 -4.23 -27.35 10.44
CA TYR A 9 -3.18 -27.02 11.40
C TYR A 9 -3.79 -26.47 12.69
N ASP A 10 -3.12 -26.75 13.77
CA ASP A 10 -3.51 -26.24 15.09
C ASP A 10 -3.03 -24.83 15.29
N VAL A 11 -1.81 -24.52 14.86
CA VAL A 11 -1.19 -23.21 15.00
C VAL A 11 -0.47 -22.76 13.73
N PHE A 12 -0.62 -21.49 13.39
CA PHE A 12 0.19 -20.76 12.44
C PHE A 12 1.26 -20.00 13.23
N ILE A 13 2.53 -20.21 12.91
CA ILE A 13 3.68 -19.56 13.56
C ILE A 13 4.17 -18.42 12.68
N SER A 14 3.97 -17.19 13.15
CA SER A 14 4.47 -15.97 12.54
C SER A 14 5.76 -15.53 13.26
N HIS A 15 6.80 -15.21 12.51
CA HIS A 15 8.09 -14.81 13.04
C HIS A 15 8.87 -13.94 12.05
N SER A 16 9.90 -13.26 12.51
CA SER A 16 10.84 -12.58 11.61
C SER A 16 11.82 -13.61 11.03
N SER A 17 12.18 -13.48 9.75
CA SER A 17 13.19 -14.33 9.10
C SER A 17 14.56 -14.30 9.82
N LYS A 18 14.82 -13.26 10.61
CA LYS A 18 16.02 -13.20 11.47
C LYS A 18 15.96 -14.15 12.67
N ASP A 19 14.78 -14.69 12.94
CA ASP A 19 14.49 -15.58 14.09
C ASP A 19 14.14 -17.01 13.63
N ASP A 20 14.42 -17.38 12.37
CA ASP A 20 14.12 -18.70 11.78
C ASP A 20 14.58 -19.87 12.66
N HIS A 21 15.80 -19.78 13.23
CA HIS A 21 16.33 -20.82 14.10
C HIS A 21 15.47 -21.00 15.36
N LEU A 22 15.03 -19.90 15.95
CA LEU A 22 14.19 -19.90 17.15
C LEU A 22 12.77 -20.41 16.84
N ALA A 23 12.22 -19.98 15.70
CA ALA A 23 10.92 -20.45 15.21
C ALA A 23 10.94 -21.97 14.94
N MET A 24 12.04 -22.48 14.37
CA MET A 24 12.25 -23.91 14.12
C MET A 24 12.31 -24.72 15.39
N GLU A 25 13.05 -24.26 16.42
CA GLU A 25 13.09 -24.96 17.71
C GLU A 25 11.70 -25.07 18.36
N ILE A 26 10.92 -23.99 18.30
CA ILE A 26 9.55 -23.99 18.82
C ILE A 26 8.63 -24.89 17.98
N TYR A 27 8.76 -24.87 16.67
CA TYR A 27 8.04 -25.74 15.73
C TYR A 27 8.31 -27.23 16.05
N GLU A 28 9.60 -27.61 16.23
CA GLU A 28 9.99 -28.96 16.56
C GLU A 28 9.42 -29.40 17.93
N TYR A 29 9.53 -28.53 18.95
CA TYR A 29 8.98 -28.84 20.28
C TYR A 29 7.46 -29.06 20.21
N LEU A 30 6.73 -28.21 19.53
CA LEU A 30 5.26 -28.30 19.39
C LEU A 30 4.87 -29.58 18.63
N THR A 31 5.57 -29.87 17.53
CA THR A 31 5.31 -31.06 16.69
C THR A 31 5.60 -32.35 17.46
N GLN A 32 6.67 -32.42 18.27
CA GLN A 32 6.98 -33.56 19.14
C GLN A 32 5.93 -33.80 20.25
N ASN A 33 5.09 -32.77 20.51
CA ASN A 33 4.01 -32.84 21.49
C ASN A 33 2.61 -32.87 20.84
N ASP A 34 2.50 -33.44 19.62
CA ASP A 34 1.25 -33.68 18.87
C ASP A 34 0.48 -32.40 18.48
N VAL A 35 1.17 -31.27 18.25
CA VAL A 35 0.58 -30.06 17.70
C VAL A 35 0.94 -29.91 16.21
N THR A 36 -0.06 -29.82 15.35
CA THR A 36 0.18 -29.60 13.93
C THR A 36 0.44 -28.13 13.66
N CYS A 37 1.65 -27.79 13.21
CA CYS A 37 2.11 -26.42 13.01
C CYS A 37 2.21 -26.08 11.52
N TRP A 38 1.87 -24.85 11.18
CA TRP A 38 2.26 -24.23 9.93
C TRP A 38 3.38 -23.22 10.20
N LEU A 39 4.49 -23.39 9.51
CA LEU A 39 5.66 -22.51 9.54
C LEU A 39 6.12 -22.33 8.09
N ASP A 40 6.38 -21.10 7.65
CA ASP A 40 6.69 -20.78 6.26
C ASP A 40 7.88 -21.58 5.70
N THR A 41 8.99 -21.61 6.44
CA THR A 41 10.20 -22.35 6.06
C THR A 41 9.99 -23.86 5.89
N CYS A 42 8.95 -24.44 6.52
CA CYS A 42 8.63 -25.86 6.46
C CYS A 42 7.42 -26.21 5.59
N SER A 43 6.52 -25.25 5.38
CA SER A 43 5.18 -25.50 4.86
C SER A 43 4.97 -25.01 3.44
N ILE A 44 5.84 -24.13 2.94
CA ILE A 44 5.79 -23.59 1.57
C ILE A 44 6.65 -24.47 0.67
N LEU A 45 6.02 -24.98 -0.40
CA LEU A 45 6.73 -25.83 -1.36
C LEU A 45 7.46 -24.95 -2.38
N PRO A 46 8.62 -25.40 -2.90
CA PRO A 46 9.33 -24.69 -3.96
C PRO A 46 8.41 -24.43 -5.18
N GLY A 47 8.30 -23.15 -5.60
CA GLY A 47 7.45 -22.74 -6.72
C GLY A 47 6.03 -22.32 -6.35
N GLU A 48 5.60 -22.44 -5.09
CA GLU A 48 4.35 -21.86 -4.63
C GLU A 48 4.51 -20.35 -4.38
N PRO A 49 3.54 -19.50 -4.77
CA PRO A 49 3.54 -18.07 -4.44
C PRO A 49 3.53 -17.87 -2.92
N TYR A 50 4.55 -17.19 -2.39
CA TYR A 50 4.78 -17.03 -0.95
C TYR A 50 3.55 -16.47 -0.21
N SER A 51 3.02 -15.32 -0.65
CA SER A 51 1.88 -14.67 -0.02
C SER A 51 0.59 -15.51 -0.05
N ALA A 52 0.34 -16.21 -1.15
CA ALA A 52 -0.81 -17.10 -1.28
C ALA A 52 -0.69 -18.31 -0.34
N SER A 53 0.53 -18.85 -0.17
CA SER A 53 0.80 -19.97 0.71
C SER A 53 0.66 -19.57 2.19
N ILE A 54 1.12 -18.39 2.58
CA ILE A 54 0.89 -17.80 3.92
C ILE A 54 -0.61 -17.69 4.20
N MET A 55 -1.38 -17.08 3.29
CA MET A 55 -2.82 -16.91 3.47
C MET A 55 -3.57 -18.24 3.54
N LYS A 56 -3.15 -19.24 2.77
CA LYS A 56 -3.67 -20.59 2.81
C LYS A 56 -3.35 -21.28 4.14
N GLY A 57 -2.11 -21.16 4.63
CA GLY A 57 -1.68 -21.66 5.93
C GLY A 57 -2.45 -21.01 7.08
N LEU A 58 -2.53 -19.68 7.08
CA LEU A 58 -3.30 -18.92 8.08
C LEU A 58 -4.76 -19.36 8.09
N ASN A 59 -5.42 -19.48 6.94
CA ASN A 59 -6.81 -19.92 6.84
C ASN A 59 -7.01 -21.35 7.35
N ALA A 60 -6.07 -22.24 7.05
CA ALA A 60 -6.11 -23.65 7.46
C ALA A 60 -5.74 -23.88 8.92
N SER A 61 -5.26 -22.88 9.65
CA SER A 61 -4.86 -22.97 11.05
C SER A 61 -5.99 -22.58 11.99
N ARG A 62 -5.99 -23.13 13.21
CA ARG A 62 -6.99 -22.84 14.27
C ARG A 62 -6.64 -21.56 15.02
N CYS A 63 -5.38 -21.41 15.44
CA CYS A 63 -4.88 -20.19 16.07
C CYS A 63 -3.69 -19.60 15.33
N PHE A 64 -3.37 -18.38 15.66
CA PHE A 64 -2.20 -17.62 15.19
C PHE A 64 -1.28 -17.39 16.39
N MET A 65 0.00 -17.71 16.26
CA MET A 65 1.01 -17.44 17.26
C MET A 65 2.08 -16.53 16.68
N LEU A 66 2.27 -15.37 17.31
CA LEU A 66 3.40 -14.49 17.02
C LEU A 66 4.58 -14.83 17.94
N LEU A 67 5.71 -15.13 17.34
CA LEU A 67 7.00 -15.18 18.04
C LEU A 67 7.57 -13.75 18.11
N TYR A 68 7.41 -13.12 19.26
CA TYR A 68 7.78 -11.72 19.43
C TYR A 68 9.21 -11.55 19.92
N THR A 69 10.04 -10.94 19.08
CA THR A 69 11.40 -10.48 19.37
C THR A 69 11.55 -9.01 18.90
N LYS A 70 12.69 -8.39 19.18
CA LYS A 70 13.04 -7.06 18.62
C LYS A 70 13.00 -7.02 17.07
N ASN A 71 13.20 -8.16 16.41
CA ASN A 71 13.24 -8.25 14.95
C ASN A 71 11.85 -8.20 14.30
N VAL A 72 10.77 -8.30 15.09
CA VAL A 72 9.38 -8.15 14.63
C VAL A 72 9.04 -6.67 14.37
N ILE A 73 9.71 -5.77 15.10
CA ILE A 73 9.42 -4.32 14.99
C ILE A 73 9.82 -3.83 13.59
N GLY A 74 8.87 -3.17 12.91
CA GLY A 74 9.05 -2.65 11.55
C GLY A 74 8.92 -3.71 10.44
N SER A 75 8.49 -4.95 10.77
CA SER A 75 8.19 -5.96 9.76
C SER A 75 6.74 -5.86 9.29
N GLY A 76 6.53 -5.28 8.11
CA GLY A 76 5.22 -5.17 7.50
C GLY A 76 4.58 -6.53 7.20
N HIS A 77 5.36 -7.56 6.86
CA HIS A 77 4.83 -8.91 6.65
C HIS A 77 4.15 -9.45 7.90
N ILE A 78 4.78 -9.30 9.05
CA ILE A 78 4.24 -9.78 10.33
C ILE A 78 2.99 -8.97 10.71
N LEU A 79 2.99 -7.65 10.51
CA LEU A 79 1.81 -6.81 10.75
C LEU A 79 0.63 -7.23 9.87
N ASN A 80 0.86 -7.53 8.59
CA ASN A 80 -0.16 -8.04 7.68
C ASN A 80 -0.71 -9.41 8.13
N GLU A 81 0.13 -10.28 8.63
CA GLU A 81 -0.29 -11.58 9.17
C GLU A 81 -1.15 -11.40 10.43
N ILE A 82 -0.76 -10.49 11.32
CA ILE A 82 -1.51 -10.14 12.53
C ILE A 82 -2.86 -9.53 12.16
N ASP A 83 -2.89 -8.55 11.24
CA ASP A 83 -4.13 -7.92 10.77
C ASP A 83 -5.08 -8.95 10.15
N ASN A 84 -4.56 -9.82 9.29
CA ASN A 84 -5.34 -10.90 8.70
C ASN A 84 -5.86 -11.90 9.76
N ALA A 85 -5.06 -12.23 10.77
CA ALA A 85 -5.49 -13.08 11.87
C ALA A 85 -6.59 -12.42 12.70
N TYR A 86 -6.43 -11.13 12.98
CA TYR A 86 -7.39 -10.31 13.72
C TYR A 86 -8.73 -10.18 12.98
N ASN A 87 -8.71 -9.78 11.71
CA ASN A 87 -9.89 -9.63 10.87
C ASN A 87 -10.65 -10.95 10.68
N LYS A 88 -9.94 -12.08 10.65
CA LYS A 88 -10.54 -13.43 10.59
C LYS A 88 -10.95 -13.97 11.96
N LYS A 89 -10.86 -13.15 13.00
CA LYS A 89 -11.21 -13.51 14.38
C LYS A 89 -10.50 -14.80 14.84
N LYS A 90 -9.24 -14.96 14.46
CA LYS A 90 -8.39 -16.05 14.95
C LYS A 90 -8.09 -15.83 16.43
N HIS A 91 -7.87 -16.94 17.14
CA HIS A 91 -7.27 -16.84 18.45
C HIS A 91 -5.80 -16.45 18.29
N ILE A 92 -5.39 -15.31 18.84
CA ILE A 92 -4.03 -14.78 18.73
C ILE A 92 -3.29 -15.03 20.03
N LEU A 93 -2.13 -15.68 19.94
CA LEU A 93 -1.18 -15.88 21.03
C LEU A 93 0.11 -15.12 20.72
N THR A 94 0.68 -14.42 21.70
CA THR A 94 1.98 -13.77 21.53
C THR A 94 2.99 -14.42 22.47
N TYR A 95 4.02 -15.03 21.90
CA TYR A 95 5.13 -15.62 22.64
C TYR A 95 6.30 -14.64 22.69
N VAL A 96 6.43 -13.93 23.82
CA VAL A 96 7.38 -12.82 24.00
C VAL A 96 8.70 -13.35 24.51
N VAL A 97 9.75 -13.24 23.69
CA VAL A 97 11.07 -13.87 23.95
C VAL A 97 12.09 -12.86 24.49
N ASP A 98 11.94 -11.59 24.19
CA ASP A 98 12.81 -10.55 24.73
C ASP A 98 12.01 -9.40 25.40
N LYS A 99 12.74 -8.43 25.97
CA LYS A 99 12.15 -7.32 26.74
C LYS A 99 11.84 -6.09 25.89
N THR A 100 11.99 -6.18 24.58
CA THR A 100 11.79 -5.03 23.70
C THR A 100 10.33 -4.57 23.78
N PRO A 101 10.04 -3.30 24.05
CA PRO A 101 8.68 -2.77 24.06
C PRO A 101 8.03 -2.93 22.69
N MET A 102 6.76 -3.31 22.68
CA MET A 102 5.98 -3.34 21.44
C MET A 102 5.76 -1.92 20.91
N SER A 103 5.79 -1.75 19.58
CA SER A 103 5.38 -0.50 18.94
C SER A 103 3.89 -0.21 19.22
N GLU A 104 3.46 1.03 19.03
CA GLU A 104 2.04 1.40 19.20
C GLU A 104 1.14 0.59 18.28
N GLU A 105 1.56 0.32 17.06
CA GLU A 105 0.84 -0.49 16.07
C GLU A 105 0.66 -1.94 16.54
N LEU A 106 1.71 -2.57 17.03
CA LEU A 106 1.63 -3.92 17.59
C LEU A 106 0.76 -3.96 18.84
N ASN A 107 0.86 -2.95 19.71
CA ASN A 107 0.02 -2.83 20.89
C ASN A 107 -1.46 -2.73 20.55
N TYR A 108 -1.84 -2.08 19.45
CA TYR A 108 -3.23 -2.01 18.99
C TYR A 108 -3.84 -3.42 18.82
N TYR A 109 -3.12 -4.34 18.18
CA TYR A 109 -3.60 -5.71 17.93
C TYR A 109 -3.36 -6.65 19.12
N LEU A 110 -2.24 -6.49 19.82
CA LEU A 110 -1.73 -7.47 20.78
C LEU A 110 -1.95 -7.12 22.25
N SER A 111 -2.50 -5.95 22.56
CA SER A 111 -2.82 -5.56 23.94
C SER A 111 -3.92 -6.41 24.61
N ARG A 112 -4.83 -6.97 23.81
CA ARG A 112 -5.96 -7.81 24.30
C ARG A 112 -5.71 -9.31 24.18
N PRO A 113 -4.98 -9.85 23.16
CA PRO A 113 -4.63 -11.26 23.08
C PRO A 113 -3.77 -11.74 24.22
N GLN A 114 -3.75 -13.06 24.41
CA GLN A 114 -2.93 -13.69 25.44
C GLN A 114 -1.44 -13.54 25.12
N GLN A 115 -0.67 -12.97 26.05
CA GLN A 115 0.78 -12.85 25.95
C GLN A 115 1.46 -13.81 26.96
N ILE A 116 2.47 -14.54 26.48
CA ILE A 116 3.29 -15.45 27.27
C ILE A 116 4.71 -14.87 27.29
N HIS A 117 5.07 -14.22 28.38
CA HIS A 117 6.42 -13.65 28.55
C HIS A 117 7.39 -14.76 28.99
N SER A 118 8.40 -15.04 28.16
CA SER A 118 9.28 -16.19 28.30
C SER A 118 10.77 -15.84 28.46
N TYR A 119 11.09 -14.55 28.56
CA TYR A 119 12.45 -14.11 28.81
C TYR A 119 12.82 -14.24 30.32
N PRO A 120 14.09 -14.43 30.68
CA PRO A 120 15.27 -14.44 29.81
C PRO A 120 15.50 -15.80 29.09
N ASN A 121 14.76 -16.86 29.45
CA ASN A 121 14.90 -18.18 28.85
C ASN A 121 13.56 -18.66 28.28
N TYR A 122 13.41 -18.54 26.97
CA TYR A 122 12.17 -18.90 26.27
C TYR A 122 11.79 -20.40 26.43
N ARG A 123 12.78 -21.30 26.62
CA ARG A 123 12.53 -22.73 26.74
C ARG A 123 11.74 -23.11 28.02
N GLU A 124 11.86 -22.33 29.08
CA GLU A 124 11.13 -22.56 30.33
C GLU A 124 9.63 -22.44 30.22
N LYS A 125 9.12 -21.69 29.24
CA LYS A 125 7.69 -21.43 29.02
C LYS A 125 7.08 -22.21 27.85
N LEU A 126 7.84 -23.08 27.18
CA LEU A 126 7.33 -23.88 26.07
C LEU A 126 6.15 -24.77 26.48
N SER A 127 6.18 -25.33 27.72
CA SER A 127 5.06 -26.10 28.25
C SER A 127 3.79 -25.26 28.47
N VAL A 128 3.95 -23.99 28.84
CA VAL A 128 2.84 -23.02 28.98
C VAL A 128 2.26 -22.66 27.59
N LEU A 129 3.13 -22.46 26.60
CA LEU A 129 2.73 -22.24 25.21
C LEU A 129 1.94 -23.43 24.67
N LEU A 130 2.47 -24.66 24.88
CA LEU A 130 1.82 -25.90 24.49
C LEU A 130 0.42 -26.05 25.11
N SER A 131 0.27 -25.76 26.41
CA SER A 131 -1.02 -25.77 27.08
C SER A 131 -1.98 -24.74 26.47
N ALA A 132 -1.52 -23.52 26.27
CA ALA A 132 -2.34 -22.47 25.70
C ALA A 132 -2.86 -22.81 24.28
N ILE A 133 -2.03 -23.45 23.44
CA ILE A 133 -2.45 -23.91 22.11
C ILE A 133 -3.47 -25.05 22.24
N LYS A 134 -3.24 -26.02 23.14
CA LYS A 134 -4.17 -27.14 23.37
C LYS A 134 -5.52 -26.68 23.94
N ASP A 135 -5.54 -25.66 24.79
CA ASP A 135 -6.78 -25.09 25.35
C ASP A 135 -7.66 -24.48 24.26
N VAL A 136 -7.07 -23.88 23.21
CA VAL A 136 -7.82 -23.42 22.03
C VAL A 136 -8.55 -24.56 21.32
N HIS A 137 -8.07 -25.81 21.45
CA HIS A 137 -8.75 -26.99 20.91
C HIS A 137 -9.99 -27.39 21.71
N ALA A 138 -9.96 -27.25 23.04
CA ALA A 138 -11.02 -27.70 23.91
C ALA A 138 -12.29 -26.85 23.82
N ASP A 139 -12.15 -25.53 23.52
CA ASP A 139 -13.26 -24.56 23.59
C ASP A 139 -14.07 -24.41 22.31
N GLY A 140 -13.85 -25.17 21.26
CA GLY A 140 -14.69 -25.18 20.05
C GLY A 140 -14.95 -23.80 19.41
N GLY A 141 -14.13 -22.80 19.71
CA GLY A 141 -14.14 -21.48 19.05
C GLY A 141 -15.21 -20.48 19.52
N VAL A 142 -15.82 -20.65 20.69
CA VAL A 142 -16.72 -19.62 21.28
C VAL A 142 -16.63 -19.66 22.80
N ASN A 143 -15.80 -18.81 23.41
CA ASN A 143 -16.13 -18.08 24.65
C ASN A 143 -14.94 -17.31 25.23
N LEU A 144 -14.82 -16.05 24.85
CA LEU A 144 -13.98 -15.04 25.53
C LEU A 144 -14.70 -14.49 26.78
N ARG A 145 -15.18 -15.38 27.66
CA ARG A 145 -15.68 -14.97 28.98
C ARG A 145 -15.78 -16.20 29.90
N LYS A 146 -14.67 -16.56 30.54
CA LYS A 146 -14.61 -17.17 31.88
C LYS A 146 -13.19 -17.70 32.11
N ASN A 147 -12.40 -16.89 32.77
CA ASN A 147 -11.48 -17.30 33.83
C ASN A 147 -10.59 -16.12 34.22
N SER A 148 -11.19 -15.15 34.93
CA SER A 148 -10.46 -14.35 35.91
C SER A 148 -11.31 -14.29 37.17
N SER A 149 -11.57 -15.46 37.75
CA SER A 149 -11.94 -15.57 39.14
C SER A 149 -10.75 -16.10 39.92
N ARG A 150 -9.76 -15.24 40.14
CA ARG A 150 -8.91 -15.37 41.30
C ARG A 150 -9.56 -14.60 42.41
N ASP A 151 -9.99 -15.36 43.41
CA ASP A 151 -10.52 -14.89 44.67
C ASP A 151 -9.80 -13.65 45.18
N CYS A 152 -10.45 -12.49 45.05
CA CYS A 152 -10.18 -11.36 45.87
C CYS A 152 -11.07 -11.48 47.11
N ASP A 153 -10.56 -12.10 48.17
CA ASP A 153 -11.14 -12.03 49.52
C ASP A 153 -11.22 -10.53 49.91
N PRO A 154 -12.42 -9.94 50.05
CA PRO A 154 -12.56 -8.51 50.34
C PRO A 154 -12.09 -8.12 51.72
N ARG A 155 -11.49 -9.01 52.50
CA ARG A 155 -11.04 -8.78 53.89
C ARG A 155 -9.56 -8.43 54.01
N LYS A 156 -8.79 -8.29 52.93
CA LYS A 156 -7.39 -7.83 52.94
C LYS A 156 -7.10 -6.51 52.23
N ALA A 157 -8.12 -5.75 51.88
CA ALA A 157 -7.95 -4.35 51.46
C ALA A 157 -7.97 -3.45 52.70
N SER A 158 -6.96 -3.55 53.53
CA SER A 158 -6.83 -2.72 54.71
C SER A 158 -5.52 -1.94 54.68
N LYS A 159 -5.62 -0.68 54.94
CA LYS A 159 -4.60 0.22 55.50
C LYS A 159 -3.75 1.09 54.58
N TRP A 160 -3.91 1.08 53.30
CA TRP A 160 -3.12 2.04 52.48
C TRP A 160 -3.89 3.32 52.07
N TRP A 161 -5.19 3.38 52.27
CA TRP A 161 -5.98 4.55 51.93
C TRP A 161 -5.84 5.71 52.94
N TRP A 162 -5.39 5.43 54.16
CA TRP A 162 -5.18 6.46 55.17
C TRP A 162 -3.91 7.27 54.99
N THR A 163 -2.90 6.77 54.27
CA THR A 163 -1.66 7.48 53.98
C THR A 163 -1.81 8.50 52.84
N LEU A 164 -2.75 8.30 51.93
CA LEU A 164 -3.03 9.26 50.83
C LEU A 164 -3.85 10.48 51.26
N LEU A 165 -4.54 10.42 52.41
CA LEU A 165 -5.30 11.55 52.96
C LEU A 165 -4.43 12.53 53.82
N LEU A 166 -3.22 12.12 54.20
CA LEU A 166 -2.31 12.97 54.99
C LEU A 166 -1.34 13.80 54.11
N LEU A 167 -1.12 13.45 52.87
CA LEU A 167 -0.22 14.17 51.97
C LEU A 167 -0.64 15.63 51.68
N PRO A 168 -1.94 15.98 51.46
CA PRO A 168 -2.33 17.36 51.26
C PRO A 168 -2.26 18.23 52.51
N LEU A 169 -2.34 17.66 53.71
CA LEU A 169 -2.19 18.42 54.96
C LEU A 169 -0.73 18.77 55.29
N LEU A 170 0.22 17.93 54.92
CA LEU A 170 1.66 18.21 55.05
C LEU A 170 2.11 19.25 54.01
N ALA A 171 1.57 19.25 52.81
CA ALA A 171 1.82 20.25 51.79
C ALA A 171 1.29 21.64 52.16
N LEU A 172 0.14 21.71 52.89
CA LEU A 172 -0.44 22.96 53.38
C LEU A 172 0.37 23.53 54.56
N GLY A 173 0.93 22.68 55.42
CA GLY A 173 1.79 23.10 56.54
C GLY A 173 3.15 23.65 56.07
N LEU A 174 3.72 23.10 55.05
CA LEU A 174 4.95 23.60 54.42
C LEU A 174 4.75 24.91 53.64
N TRP A 175 3.56 25.12 53.05
CA TRP A 175 3.22 26.36 52.33
C TRP A 175 2.98 27.56 53.28
N LEU A 176 2.51 27.34 54.52
CA LEU A 176 2.30 28.38 55.53
C LEU A 176 3.56 28.76 56.33
N GLY A 177 4.62 27.95 56.22
CA GLY A 177 5.88 28.15 56.95
C GLY A 177 7.01 28.87 56.22
N LEU A 178 6.87 29.09 54.92
CA LEU A 178 7.89 29.70 54.08
C LEU A 178 7.33 30.95 53.39
N LYS A 179 7.24 32.06 54.11
CA LYS A 179 7.18 33.37 53.48
C LYS A 179 8.62 33.93 53.45
N PRO A 180 9.19 34.22 52.29
CA PRO A 180 10.40 35.00 52.25
C PRO A 180 10.07 36.49 52.46
N ASP A 181 10.85 37.14 53.33
CA ASP A 181 10.85 38.57 53.50
C ASP A 181 11.38 39.28 52.24
N ASP A 182 10.54 40.16 51.71
CA ASP A 182 10.94 41.18 50.75
C ASP A 182 11.86 42.19 51.44
N ASN A 183 13.16 42.15 51.05
CA ASN A 183 14.04 43.33 51.05
C ASN A 183 15.45 42.91 50.62
N ASN A 184 15.76 43.10 49.35
CA ASN A 184 17.02 43.62 48.84
C ASN A 184 17.12 43.47 47.32
N LEU A 185 16.79 44.53 46.60
CA LEU A 185 17.31 44.78 45.26
C LEU A 185 18.76 45.36 45.37
N PRO A 186 19.61 45.02 44.45
CA PRO A 186 20.45 46.02 43.81
C PRO A 186 20.18 46.12 42.31
N SER A 187 19.99 47.35 41.92
CA SER A 187 19.99 47.90 40.57
C SER A 187 21.31 47.67 39.85
N ASN A 188 21.21 47.37 38.52
CA ASN A 188 22.05 47.96 37.45
C ASN A 188 21.52 47.40 36.12
N GLU A 189 20.87 48.21 35.35
CA GLU A 189 21.29 49.11 34.28
C GLU A 189 21.96 48.44 33.07
N HIS A 190 21.29 48.71 31.95
CA HIS A 190 21.75 48.76 30.57
C HIS A 190 21.83 47.48 29.72
N ALA A 191 20.87 47.32 28.84
CA ALA A 191 21.09 47.62 27.41
C ALA A 191 19.78 47.63 26.65
N THR A 192 19.57 48.74 26.06
CA THR A 192 18.50 49.19 25.17
C THR A 192 18.59 48.53 23.80
N ALA A 193 17.39 48.35 23.21
CA ALA A 193 17.05 48.46 21.79
C ALA A 193 17.47 47.30 20.88
N CYS A 194 16.70 46.87 19.96
CA CYS A 194 15.87 47.54 18.98
C CYS A 194 14.76 46.59 18.52
N ILE A 195 13.57 47.12 18.46
CA ILE A 195 12.49 46.60 17.63
C ILE A 195 12.76 47.15 16.23
N ASP A 196 12.86 46.30 15.24
CA ASP A 196 12.58 46.66 13.86
C ASP A 196 11.93 45.50 13.12
N SER A 197 10.71 45.78 12.77
CA SER A 197 9.88 45.45 11.63
C SER A 197 10.32 44.29 10.71
N ILE A 198 9.46 43.27 10.66
CA ILE A 198 9.40 42.25 9.64
C ILE A 198 8.65 42.85 8.42
N PRO A 199 9.16 42.75 7.21
CA PRO A 199 8.33 42.70 6.02
C PRO A 199 8.09 41.25 5.58
N ALA A 200 6.84 40.92 5.41
CA ALA A 200 6.43 39.72 4.69
C ALA A 200 6.96 39.77 3.24
N THR A 201 7.67 38.73 2.84
CA THR A 201 7.86 38.40 1.43
C THR A 201 7.60 36.92 1.24
N THR A 202 6.51 36.70 0.54
CA THR A 202 6.18 35.47 -0.18
C THR A 202 7.27 35.22 -1.21
N ASP A 203 7.96 34.09 -1.14
CA ASP A 203 8.73 33.58 -2.28
C ASP A 203 8.29 32.17 -2.62
N ASN A 204 7.48 32.12 -3.68
CA ASN A 204 7.25 30.96 -4.50
C ASN A 204 8.57 30.56 -5.17
N VAL A 205 9.11 29.42 -4.85
CA VAL A 205 10.21 28.85 -5.62
C VAL A 205 9.62 28.07 -6.78
N MET A 206 9.44 28.76 -7.90
CA MET A 206 9.35 28.16 -9.24
C MET A 206 10.76 27.89 -9.72
N TYR A 207 11.08 26.64 -9.98
CA TYR A 207 12.24 26.31 -10.81
C TYR A 207 11.90 26.61 -12.26
N CYS A 208 12.45 27.71 -12.74
CA CYS A 208 12.47 28.04 -14.15
C CYS A 208 13.94 28.19 -14.55
N ASP A 209 14.42 27.29 -15.37
CA ASP A 209 15.72 27.43 -16.01
C ASP A 209 15.48 28.03 -17.39
N THR A 210 15.90 29.28 -17.55
CA THR A 210 15.89 29.99 -18.82
C THR A 210 17.31 30.15 -19.29
N THR A 211 17.65 29.54 -20.40
CA THR A 211 18.68 30.08 -21.29
C THR A 211 18.08 30.23 -22.69
N GLN A 212 17.83 31.46 -23.05
CA GLN A 212 17.68 31.91 -24.43
C GLN A 212 19.06 31.87 -25.11
N ASP A 213 19.07 31.39 -26.35
CA ASP A 213 19.93 31.97 -27.38
C ASP A 213 19.24 31.86 -28.74
N ASP A 214 19.12 33.02 -29.36
CA ASP A 214 18.59 33.27 -30.69
C ASP A 214 19.53 32.68 -31.76
N MET A 215 18.97 32.17 -32.87
CA MET A 215 19.31 32.51 -34.24
C MET A 215 18.42 31.81 -35.26
N HIS A 216 17.89 32.60 -36.14
CA HIS A 216 17.12 32.28 -37.35
C HIS A 216 18.06 31.99 -38.56
N PRO A 217 17.49 31.76 -39.75
CA PRO A 217 17.25 30.44 -40.38
C PRO A 217 18.01 30.28 -41.69
N THR A 218 18.11 29.08 -42.26
CA THR A 218 18.16 28.90 -43.71
C THR A 218 17.74 27.49 -44.14
N ASP A 219 16.93 27.48 -45.17
CA ASP A 219 16.41 26.47 -46.04
C ASP A 219 17.27 25.26 -46.33
N SER A 220 16.62 24.08 -46.34
CA SER A 220 16.57 23.27 -47.59
C SER A 220 15.68 22.03 -47.39
N ILE A 221 14.71 21.93 -48.26
CA ILE A 221 13.82 20.81 -48.50
C ILE A 221 14.65 19.69 -49.16
N SER A 222 14.59 18.48 -48.58
CA SER A 222 14.91 17.26 -49.35
C SER A 222 13.93 16.15 -48.96
N GLU A 223 13.28 15.64 -49.97
CA GLU A 223 12.33 14.57 -50.15
C GLU A 223 12.24 13.50 -49.07
N LEU A 224 11.05 13.41 -48.49
CA LEU A 224 10.56 12.26 -47.74
C LEU A 224 10.18 11.14 -48.73
N GLN A 225 10.99 10.10 -48.82
CA GLN A 225 10.58 8.84 -49.41
C GLN A 225 9.48 8.22 -48.51
N SER A 226 8.35 7.94 -49.15
CA SER A 226 7.20 7.22 -48.57
C SER A 226 7.59 5.79 -48.18
N VAL A 227 7.55 5.50 -46.88
CA VAL A 227 7.63 4.13 -46.37
C VAL A 227 6.23 3.53 -46.46
N GLU A 228 6.09 2.43 -47.23
CA GLU A 228 4.83 1.65 -47.28
C GLU A 228 4.48 1.11 -45.92
N PRO A 229 3.14 1.03 -45.60
CA PRO A 229 2.69 0.50 -44.34
C PRO A 229 2.94 -1.01 -44.22
N VAL A 230 3.69 -1.42 -43.21
CA VAL A 230 3.84 -2.82 -42.84
C VAL A 230 2.48 -3.41 -42.47
N ALA A 231 2.12 -4.53 -43.07
CA ALA A 231 0.88 -5.25 -42.81
C ALA A 231 0.74 -5.66 -41.34
N PRO A 232 -0.46 -5.59 -40.73
CA PRO A 232 -0.65 -5.95 -39.34
C PRO A 232 -0.43 -7.44 -39.09
N LEU A 233 0.29 -7.77 -38.03
CA LEU A 233 0.47 -9.13 -37.52
C LEU A 233 -0.86 -9.71 -37.02
N PRO A 234 -1.11 -11.02 -37.17
CA PRO A 234 -2.39 -11.61 -36.83
C PRO A 234 -2.64 -11.64 -35.33
N VAL A 235 -3.80 -11.16 -34.93
CA VAL A 235 -4.33 -11.25 -33.56
C VAL A 235 -4.92 -12.66 -33.38
N VAL A 236 -4.42 -13.42 -32.42
CA VAL A 236 -5.04 -14.68 -32.01
C VAL A 236 -5.88 -14.42 -30.78
N VAL A 237 -7.20 -14.29 -31.00
CA VAL A 237 -8.20 -14.34 -29.90
C VAL A 237 -8.53 -15.81 -29.67
N THR A 238 -8.04 -16.39 -28.58
CA THR A 238 -8.43 -17.76 -28.20
C THR A 238 -9.74 -17.73 -27.43
N SER A 239 -10.86 -17.91 -28.14
CA SER A 239 -12.12 -18.27 -27.52
C SER A 239 -12.16 -19.79 -27.31
N PRO A 240 -12.65 -20.29 -26.16
CA PRO A 240 -12.76 -21.76 -25.94
C PRO A 240 -13.77 -22.39 -26.86
N LYS A 241 -13.40 -23.53 -27.45
CA LYS A 241 -14.15 -24.37 -28.35
C LYS A 241 -15.45 -24.87 -27.71
N LYS A 242 -16.57 -24.65 -28.39
CA LYS A 242 -17.91 -25.02 -27.98
C LYS A 242 -18.10 -26.54 -28.18
N GLU A 243 -18.24 -27.26 -27.08
CA GLU A 243 -18.72 -28.63 -27.06
C GLU A 243 -20.21 -28.63 -26.76
N THR A 244 -21.01 -29.27 -27.62
CA THR A 244 -22.48 -29.34 -27.50
C THR A 244 -22.87 -30.45 -26.55
N ALA A 245 -23.51 -30.11 -25.44
CA ALA A 245 -24.21 -31.02 -24.53
C ALA A 245 -25.51 -30.36 -23.98
N PRO A 246 -26.47 -31.10 -23.42
CA PRO A 246 -27.89 -30.82 -23.48
C PRO A 246 -28.34 -29.62 -22.61
N ILE A 247 -29.47 -29.04 -22.99
CA ILE A 247 -30.15 -27.88 -22.41
C ILE A 247 -30.38 -28.07 -20.92
N ILE A 248 -29.52 -27.49 -20.11
CA ILE A 248 -29.72 -27.25 -18.68
C ILE A 248 -29.98 -25.74 -18.51
N LYS A 249 -31.02 -25.40 -17.74
CA LYS A 249 -31.40 -24.01 -17.42
C LYS A 249 -30.15 -23.18 -17.03
N PRO A 250 -30.01 -21.92 -17.47
CA PRO A 250 -28.80 -21.16 -17.25
C PRO A 250 -28.58 -20.92 -15.75
N THR A 251 -27.57 -21.58 -15.20
CA THR A 251 -26.91 -21.16 -13.97
C THR A 251 -26.36 -19.76 -14.25
N PRO A 252 -26.47 -18.80 -13.33
CA PRO A 252 -25.89 -17.46 -13.55
C PRO A 252 -24.40 -17.64 -13.86
N LYS A 253 -23.97 -17.16 -15.03
CA LYS A 253 -22.58 -17.13 -15.45
C LYS A 253 -21.80 -16.43 -14.33
N LYS A 254 -20.84 -17.12 -13.74
CA LYS A 254 -19.84 -16.51 -12.88
C LYS A 254 -19.13 -15.48 -13.75
N GLU A 255 -19.39 -14.20 -13.53
CA GLU A 255 -18.77 -13.12 -14.27
C GLU A 255 -17.24 -13.26 -14.16
N GLU A 256 -16.57 -13.35 -15.29
CA GLU A 256 -15.12 -13.41 -15.32
C GLU A 256 -14.57 -12.08 -14.82
N ARG A 257 -13.90 -12.10 -13.65
CA ARG A 257 -13.34 -10.92 -13.04
C ARG A 257 -12.09 -10.39 -13.75
N LYS A 258 -11.58 -11.13 -14.74
CA LYS A 258 -10.36 -10.79 -15.48
C LYS A 258 -10.61 -10.94 -16.98
N LYS A 259 -10.13 -9.95 -17.75
CA LYS A 259 -9.97 -10.05 -19.20
C LYS A 259 -8.47 -10.16 -19.50
N CYS A 260 -8.06 -11.17 -20.27
CA CYS A 260 -6.67 -11.37 -20.66
C CYS A 260 -6.48 -11.01 -22.13
N PHE A 261 -5.46 -10.24 -22.44
CA PHE A 261 -5.09 -9.83 -23.79
C PHE A 261 -3.68 -10.30 -24.12
N SER A 262 -3.40 -10.55 -25.42
CA SER A 262 -2.06 -10.90 -25.86
C SER A 262 -1.75 -10.21 -27.19
N ILE A 263 -0.64 -9.48 -27.25
CA ILE A 263 -0.20 -8.74 -28.44
C ILE A 263 1.29 -9.05 -28.67
N GLY A 264 1.62 -9.56 -29.87
CA GLY A 264 3.00 -9.90 -30.19
C GLY A 264 3.65 -10.91 -29.25
N GLY A 265 2.86 -11.78 -28.59
CA GLY A 265 3.32 -12.73 -27.58
C GLY A 265 3.47 -12.15 -26.17
N VAL A 266 3.15 -10.87 -25.96
CA VAL A 266 3.10 -10.22 -24.63
C VAL A 266 1.68 -10.24 -24.11
N SER A 267 1.46 -10.84 -22.94
CA SER A 267 0.14 -10.93 -22.30
C SER A 267 0.04 -9.91 -21.17
N PHE A 268 -1.18 -9.36 -20.98
CA PHE A 268 -1.52 -8.47 -19.88
C PHE A 268 -2.96 -8.71 -19.43
N GLU A 269 -3.26 -8.37 -18.18
CA GLU A 269 -4.55 -8.62 -17.54
C GLU A 269 -5.26 -7.31 -17.18
N MET A 270 -6.57 -7.30 -17.39
CA MET A 270 -7.47 -6.23 -16.98
C MET A 270 -8.42 -6.77 -15.91
N ILE A 271 -8.40 -6.17 -14.74
CA ILE A 271 -9.19 -6.60 -13.58
C ILE A 271 -10.51 -5.82 -13.53
N LYS A 272 -11.64 -6.52 -13.41
CA LYS A 272 -12.95 -5.88 -13.25
C LYS A 272 -13.05 -5.24 -11.88
N ILE A 273 -13.39 -3.96 -11.87
CA ILE A 273 -13.67 -3.17 -10.68
C ILE A 273 -15.18 -2.93 -10.60
N ASP A 274 -15.78 -3.41 -9.53
CA ASP A 274 -17.17 -3.11 -9.24
C ASP A 274 -17.26 -1.65 -8.77
N GLY A 275 -18.00 -0.82 -9.49
CA GLY A 275 -18.22 0.58 -9.16
C GLY A 275 -18.87 0.77 -7.79
N GLY A 276 -18.82 1.96 -7.25
CA GLY A 276 -19.35 2.29 -5.93
C GLY A 276 -19.08 3.72 -5.54
N THR A 277 -19.47 4.09 -4.32
CA THR A 277 -19.29 5.44 -3.77
C THR A 277 -18.16 5.45 -2.76
N PHE A 278 -17.31 6.49 -2.80
CA PHE A 278 -16.20 6.72 -1.89
C PHE A 278 -15.98 8.19 -1.61
N LEU A 279 -15.19 8.51 -0.60
CA LEU A 279 -14.70 9.85 -0.31
C LEU A 279 -13.34 10.04 -1.00
N MET A 280 -13.29 10.92 -1.99
CA MET A 280 -12.10 11.32 -2.72
C MET A 280 -11.44 12.50 -2.03
N GLY A 281 -10.10 12.47 -1.95
CA GLY A 281 -9.31 13.52 -1.31
C GLY A 281 -8.71 13.08 0.03
N ALA A 282 -7.95 13.98 0.67
CA ALA A 282 -7.20 13.67 1.89
C ALA A 282 -8.12 13.45 3.09
N THR A 283 -8.41 12.20 3.40
CA THR A 283 -9.12 11.73 4.59
C THR A 283 -8.18 11.68 5.80
N THR A 284 -8.71 11.35 6.98
CA THR A 284 -7.99 11.46 8.27
C THR A 284 -6.67 10.71 8.36
N GLU A 285 -6.50 9.62 7.62
CA GLU A 285 -5.25 8.84 7.55
C GLU A 285 -4.12 9.59 6.83
N GLN A 286 -4.45 10.62 6.04
CA GLN A 286 -3.50 11.47 5.30
C GLN A 286 -3.18 12.78 6.01
N ASP A 287 -4.01 13.19 6.95
CA ASP A 287 -4.26 14.51 7.53
C ASP A 287 -3.02 15.40 7.70
N LYS A 288 -2.04 14.95 8.48
CA LYS A 288 -0.86 15.79 8.81
C LYS A 288 0.09 16.04 7.63
N ASP A 289 0.02 15.23 6.59
CA ASP A 289 0.93 15.27 5.45
C ASP A 289 0.19 15.60 4.14
N ALA A 290 -1.11 15.87 4.23
CA ALA A 290 -1.93 16.23 3.08
C ALA A 290 -1.55 17.62 2.53
N PHE A 291 -1.42 17.71 1.20
CA PHE A 291 -1.27 18.99 0.53
C PHE A 291 -2.63 19.65 0.32
N VAL A 292 -2.64 20.98 0.16
CA VAL A 292 -3.88 21.77 0.02
C VAL A 292 -4.72 21.33 -1.18
N ASP A 293 -4.08 20.88 -2.24
CA ASP A 293 -4.71 20.45 -3.49
C ASP A 293 -5.31 19.03 -3.43
N GLU A 294 -5.05 18.29 -2.35
CA GLU A 294 -5.73 17.01 -2.07
C GLU A 294 -7.14 17.22 -1.47
N GLY A 295 -7.59 18.44 -1.32
CA GLY A 295 -8.90 18.84 -0.83
C GLY A 295 -9.68 19.74 -1.77
N PRO A 296 -10.96 19.99 -1.49
CA PRO A 296 -11.75 19.42 -0.38
C PRO A 296 -12.11 17.95 -0.60
N ILE A 297 -12.33 17.22 0.51
CA ILE A 297 -12.91 15.87 0.47
C ILE A 297 -14.32 15.98 -0.08
N HIS A 298 -14.67 15.11 -1.03
CA HIS A 298 -16.01 15.07 -1.62
C HIS A 298 -16.41 13.64 -1.98
N GLU A 299 -17.71 13.40 -2.08
CA GLU A 299 -18.25 12.10 -2.43
C GLU A 299 -18.18 11.87 -3.94
N VAL A 300 -17.69 10.70 -4.36
CA VAL A 300 -17.65 10.28 -5.77
C VAL A 300 -18.29 8.91 -5.92
N THR A 301 -19.20 8.79 -6.88
CA THR A 301 -19.81 7.52 -7.30
C THR A 301 -19.31 7.14 -8.68
N LEU A 302 -18.80 5.92 -8.83
CA LEU A 302 -18.27 5.35 -10.07
C LEU A 302 -19.11 4.17 -10.54
N ALA A 303 -19.24 4.03 -11.86
CA ALA A 303 -19.75 2.81 -12.52
C ALA A 303 -18.66 1.73 -12.54
N ASP A 304 -19.03 0.51 -12.98
CA ASP A 304 -18.08 -0.58 -13.20
C ASP A 304 -17.09 -0.23 -14.33
N PHE A 305 -15.84 -0.68 -14.22
CA PHE A 305 -14.80 -0.54 -15.24
C PHE A 305 -13.75 -1.63 -15.08
N TYR A 306 -12.80 -1.73 -16.02
CA TYR A 306 -11.62 -2.58 -15.90
C TYR A 306 -10.37 -1.73 -15.74
N VAL A 307 -9.39 -2.22 -14.99
CA VAL A 307 -8.09 -1.58 -14.80
C VAL A 307 -6.96 -2.59 -15.03
N GLY A 308 -5.85 -2.15 -15.60
CA GLY A 308 -4.65 -2.97 -15.75
C GLY A 308 -4.15 -3.47 -14.40
N GLU A 309 -3.88 -4.78 -14.29
CA GLU A 309 -3.32 -5.37 -13.08
C GLU A 309 -2.02 -4.68 -12.66
N THR A 310 -1.22 -4.26 -13.65
CA THR A 310 0.04 -3.54 -13.49
C THR A 310 0.08 -2.29 -14.37
N GLU A 311 1.12 -1.51 -14.25
CA GLU A 311 1.51 -0.48 -15.20
C GLU A 311 1.79 -1.10 -16.58
N VAL A 312 1.72 -0.31 -17.64
CA VAL A 312 2.14 -0.74 -18.98
C VAL A 312 3.64 -1.02 -19.01
N THR A 313 4.02 -2.24 -19.38
CA THR A 313 5.42 -2.65 -19.42
C THR A 313 6.14 -2.21 -20.71
N GLN A 314 7.48 -2.15 -20.65
CA GLN A 314 8.32 -1.90 -21.85
C GLN A 314 8.09 -2.95 -22.94
N ALA A 315 7.81 -4.20 -22.57
CA ALA A 315 7.47 -5.25 -23.54
C ALA A 315 6.13 -4.96 -24.24
N LEU A 316 5.10 -4.57 -23.49
CA LEU A 316 3.79 -4.24 -24.08
C LEU A 316 3.88 -2.98 -24.95
N TRP A 317 4.61 -1.96 -24.48
CA TRP A 317 4.86 -0.75 -25.26
C TRP A 317 5.53 -1.05 -26.60
N TYR A 318 6.58 -1.91 -26.58
CA TYR A 318 7.27 -2.34 -27.79
C TYR A 318 6.36 -3.19 -28.70
N ALA A 319 5.60 -4.12 -28.15
CA ALA A 319 4.68 -4.96 -28.92
C ALA A 319 3.61 -4.15 -29.67
N VAL A 320 3.16 -3.02 -29.12
CA VAL A 320 2.13 -2.16 -29.71
C VAL A 320 2.72 -1.14 -30.70
N LEU A 321 3.84 -0.49 -30.35
CA LEU A 321 4.38 0.65 -31.11
C LEU A 321 5.68 0.31 -31.88
N GLY A 322 6.37 -0.79 -31.55
CA GLY A 322 7.70 -1.08 -32.05
C GLY A 322 8.78 -0.14 -31.55
N ILE A 323 8.52 0.64 -30.49
CA ILE A 323 9.42 1.65 -29.92
C ILE A 323 10.06 1.09 -28.65
N THR A 324 11.38 1.01 -28.60
CA THR A 324 12.14 0.59 -27.42
C THR A 324 12.19 1.69 -26.37
N ILE A 325 12.56 1.33 -25.12
CA ILE A 325 12.77 2.33 -24.06
C ILE A 325 13.91 3.31 -24.41
N ASP A 326 14.94 2.89 -25.10
CA ASP A 326 16.02 3.77 -25.57
C ASP A 326 15.51 4.81 -26.57
N GLU A 327 14.68 4.40 -27.53
CA GLU A 327 14.05 5.32 -28.49
C GLU A 327 13.06 6.26 -27.79
N GLN A 328 12.31 5.75 -26.82
CA GLN A 328 11.39 6.58 -26.05
C GLN A 328 12.13 7.62 -25.20
N LYS A 329 13.22 7.24 -24.54
CA LYS A 329 14.12 8.14 -23.81
C LYS A 329 14.63 9.29 -24.70
N ASN A 330 15.01 8.98 -25.93
CA ASN A 330 15.56 9.96 -26.87
C ASN A 330 14.55 11.06 -27.24
N LYS A 331 13.24 10.81 -27.10
CA LYS A 331 12.20 11.86 -27.22
C LYS A 331 12.28 12.89 -26.09
N LYS A 332 12.83 12.54 -24.93
CA LYS A 332 13.10 13.51 -23.85
C LYS A 332 14.38 14.28 -24.14
N LYS A 333 15.51 13.56 -24.23
CA LYS A 333 16.84 14.10 -24.51
C LYS A 333 17.80 12.94 -24.78
N ALA A 334 18.68 13.08 -25.74
CA ALA A 334 19.57 12.00 -26.16
C ALA A 334 20.52 11.50 -25.05
N ASP A 335 20.91 12.37 -24.12
CA ASP A 335 21.80 12.06 -22.99
C ASP A 335 21.03 11.69 -21.68
N ALA A 336 19.71 11.53 -21.73
CA ALA A 336 18.94 11.07 -20.57
C ALA A 336 19.38 9.65 -20.17
N ILE A 337 19.34 9.35 -18.87
CA ILE A 337 19.75 8.08 -18.30
C ILE A 337 18.55 7.13 -18.19
N LEU A 338 18.77 5.85 -18.45
CA LEU A 338 17.76 4.81 -18.21
C LEU A 338 17.81 4.32 -16.77
N HIS A 339 16.64 4.21 -16.16
CA HIS A 339 16.43 3.76 -14.80
C HIS A 339 15.50 2.53 -14.77
N GLY A 340 16.08 1.34 -14.99
CA GLY A 340 15.36 0.08 -15.12
C GLY A 340 14.99 -0.25 -16.57
N VAL A 341 15.63 -1.31 -17.08
CA VAL A 341 15.45 -1.79 -18.46
C VAL A 341 15.13 -3.28 -18.43
N GLY A 342 14.08 -3.66 -19.13
CA GLY A 342 13.69 -5.07 -19.25
C GLY A 342 12.22 -5.24 -19.61
N ALA A 343 11.88 -6.40 -20.14
CA ALA A 343 10.54 -6.71 -20.63
C ALA A 343 9.44 -6.45 -19.57
N ALA A 344 9.71 -6.78 -18.31
CA ALA A 344 8.78 -6.63 -17.20
C ALA A 344 8.88 -5.27 -16.47
N HIS A 345 9.83 -4.40 -16.83
CA HIS A 345 9.85 -3.05 -16.26
C HIS A 345 8.72 -2.18 -16.81
N PRO A 346 8.17 -1.24 -16.05
CA PRO A 346 7.20 -0.29 -16.58
C PRO A 346 7.84 0.58 -17.65
N ILE A 347 7.05 1.05 -18.59
CA ILE A 347 7.47 2.09 -19.54
C ILE A 347 7.51 3.43 -18.84
N TYR A 348 8.51 4.25 -19.11
CA TYR A 348 8.65 5.61 -18.63
C TYR A 348 9.21 6.54 -19.72
N TYR A 349 9.46 7.80 -19.43
CA TYR A 349 9.70 8.85 -20.42
C TYR A 349 8.55 9.03 -21.43
N VAL A 350 7.35 8.66 -21.05
CA VAL A 350 6.15 8.83 -21.86
C VAL A 350 5.43 10.12 -21.46
N SER A 351 5.10 10.95 -22.44
CA SER A 351 4.22 12.10 -22.24
C SER A 351 2.75 11.65 -22.29
N TYR A 352 1.86 12.50 -21.82
CA TYR A 352 0.41 12.28 -21.97
C TYR A 352 0.04 12.01 -23.44
N ASN A 353 0.61 12.77 -24.38
CA ASN A 353 0.34 12.61 -25.80
C ASN A 353 0.88 11.25 -26.32
N ASP A 354 2.04 10.77 -25.86
CA ASP A 354 2.54 9.43 -26.20
C ASP A 354 1.60 8.33 -25.70
N CYS A 355 1.05 8.48 -24.48
CA CYS A 355 0.08 7.54 -23.91
C CYS A 355 -1.19 7.47 -24.76
N ILE A 356 -1.73 8.61 -25.19
CA ILE A 356 -2.91 8.65 -26.05
C ILE A 356 -2.64 8.00 -27.41
N GLU A 357 -1.45 8.20 -27.98
CA GLU A 357 -1.09 7.55 -29.25
C GLU A 357 -0.94 6.04 -29.09
N PHE A 358 -0.28 5.59 -28.02
CA PHE A 358 -0.21 4.17 -27.67
C PHE A 358 -1.61 3.54 -27.56
N ILE A 359 -2.51 4.18 -26.82
CA ILE A 359 -3.89 3.69 -26.63
C ILE A 359 -4.66 3.64 -27.95
N LYS A 360 -4.53 4.63 -28.83
CA LYS A 360 -5.16 4.59 -30.16
C LYS A 360 -4.70 3.40 -31.00
N VAL A 361 -3.39 3.08 -30.97
CA VAL A 361 -2.86 1.92 -31.68
C VAL A 361 -3.36 0.63 -31.04
N LEU A 362 -3.32 0.53 -29.70
CA LEU A 362 -3.82 -0.61 -28.94
C LEU A 362 -5.29 -0.90 -29.25
N ASN A 363 -6.17 0.13 -29.24
CA ASN A 363 -7.58 0.01 -29.56
C ASN A 363 -7.81 -0.48 -30.99
N ARG A 364 -7.01 -0.01 -31.95
CA ARG A 364 -7.08 -0.48 -33.33
C ARG A 364 -6.71 -1.96 -33.46
N ILE A 365 -5.68 -2.43 -32.71
CA ILE A 365 -5.22 -3.82 -32.74
C ILE A 365 -6.24 -4.75 -32.09
N THR A 366 -6.80 -4.36 -30.94
CA THR A 366 -7.65 -5.20 -30.09
C THR A 366 -9.13 -5.07 -30.44
N ASN A 367 -9.54 -3.99 -31.11
CA ASN A 367 -10.94 -3.59 -31.31
C ASN A 367 -11.68 -3.41 -29.97
N GLU A 368 -10.98 -2.93 -28.96
CA GLU A 368 -11.50 -2.58 -27.63
C GLU A 368 -11.41 -1.06 -27.43
N ASP A 369 -11.97 -0.57 -26.32
CA ASP A 369 -11.98 0.86 -25.97
C ASP A 369 -11.13 1.15 -24.72
N PHE A 370 -9.83 0.87 -24.82
CA PHE A 370 -8.87 1.22 -23.78
C PHE A 370 -8.72 2.72 -23.66
N ARG A 371 -8.44 3.18 -22.45
CA ARG A 371 -8.19 4.59 -22.11
C ARG A 371 -7.24 4.70 -20.91
N LEU A 372 -6.87 5.90 -20.52
CA LEU A 372 -6.31 6.14 -19.18
C LEU A 372 -7.43 6.06 -18.13
N LEU A 373 -7.06 5.84 -16.88
CA LEU A 373 -7.96 6.03 -15.75
C LEU A 373 -8.35 7.51 -15.63
N THR A 374 -9.56 7.80 -15.18
CA THR A 374 -9.84 9.11 -14.57
C THR A 374 -9.12 9.19 -13.23
N GLU A 375 -8.86 10.39 -12.74
CA GLU A 375 -8.23 10.59 -11.44
C GLU A 375 -9.05 9.93 -10.31
N ALA A 376 -10.37 10.04 -10.38
CA ALA A 376 -11.27 9.43 -9.41
C ALA A 376 -11.26 7.89 -9.47
N GLU A 377 -11.21 7.31 -10.67
CA GLU A 377 -11.07 5.85 -10.82
C GLU A 377 -9.73 5.37 -10.25
N TRP A 378 -8.65 6.11 -10.50
CA TRP A 378 -7.34 5.81 -9.99
C TRP A 378 -7.35 5.78 -8.45
N GLU A 379 -7.87 6.83 -7.79
CA GLU A 379 -7.91 6.89 -6.33
C GLU A 379 -8.84 5.84 -5.72
N TYR A 380 -10.00 5.57 -6.36
CA TYR A 380 -10.91 4.51 -5.95
C TYR A 380 -10.23 3.12 -5.93
N VAL A 381 -9.49 2.80 -7.00
CA VAL A 381 -8.72 1.54 -7.09
C VAL A 381 -7.59 1.52 -6.05
N ALA A 382 -6.86 2.61 -5.89
CA ALA A 382 -5.78 2.72 -4.91
C ALA A 382 -6.28 2.51 -3.47
N ARG A 383 -7.48 2.97 -3.14
CA ARG A 383 -8.15 2.76 -1.84
C ARG A 383 -8.75 1.36 -1.66
N GLY A 384 -8.78 0.51 -2.71
CA GLY A 384 -9.33 -0.85 -2.65
C GLY A 384 -10.79 -0.98 -3.05
N GLY A 385 -11.36 -0.02 -3.78
CA GLY A 385 -12.71 -0.07 -4.32
C GLY A 385 -13.79 -0.12 -3.25
N LYS A 386 -14.81 -0.97 -3.42
CA LYS A 386 -15.87 -1.18 -2.40
C LYS A 386 -15.37 -1.66 -1.04
N GLN A 387 -14.16 -2.22 -1.01
CA GLN A 387 -13.50 -2.71 0.21
C GLN A 387 -12.46 -1.73 0.70
N GLN A 388 -12.74 -0.43 0.51
CA GLN A 388 -11.78 0.62 0.88
C GLN A 388 -11.27 0.43 2.31
N CYS A 389 -10.00 0.77 2.45
CA CYS A 389 -9.31 0.82 3.71
C CYS A 389 -8.73 2.22 3.86
N ASP A 390 -8.78 2.70 5.07
CA ASP A 390 -8.16 3.96 5.45
C ASP A 390 -6.63 3.78 5.56
N TYR A 391 -6.02 3.34 4.43
CA TYR A 391 -4.59 3.18 4.33
C TYR A 391 -3.97 4.40 3.65
N ARG A 392 -2.78 4.75 4.10
CA ARG A 392 -2.00 5.84 3.56
C ARG A 392 -1.50 5.54 2.15
N TYR A 393 -1.23 4.26 1.87
CA TYR A 393 -0.72 3.74 0.61
C TYR A 393 -1.66 2.68 0.05
N SER A 394 -1.56 2.36 -1.24
CA SER A 394 -2.46 1.43 -1.90
C SER A 394 -2.28 -0.01 -1.37
N GLY A 395 -3.09 -0.37 -0.39
CA GLY A 395 -3.14 -1.71 0.18
C GLY A 395 -2.44 -1.88 1.53
N SER A 396 -1.67 -0.90 2.03
CA SER A 396 -0.96 -0.98 3.31
C SER A 396 -0.72 0.39 3.95
N GLN A 397 -0.54 0.40 5.27
CA GLN A 397 0.07 1.54 5.98
C GLN A 397 1.60 1.55 5.86
N MET A 398 2.20 0.39 5.52
CA MET A 398 3.64 0.20 5.38
C MET A 398 4.01 0.23 3.91
N ILE A 399 4.70 1.28 3.49
CA ILE A 399 5.07 1.49 2.09
C ILE A 399 6.03 0.41 1.57
N ASP A 400 6.92 -0.10 2.41
CA ASP A 400 7.91 -1.12 2.04
C ASP A 400 7.32 -2.42 1.52
N ASP A 401 6.09 -2.76 1.96
CA ASP A 401 5.43 -4.00 1.58
C ASP A 401 4.89 -3.97 0.14
N ILE A 402 4.51 -2.76 -0.33
CA ILE A 402 3.67 -2.60 -1.51
C ILE A 402 4.29 -1.71 -2.59
N ALA A 403 5.40 -1.03 -2.29
CA ALA A 403 5.96 -0.01 -3.18
C ALA A 403 7.48 -0.09 -3.35
N TRP A 404 7.91 0.27 -4.55
CA TRP A 404 9.26 0.68 -4.86
C TRP A 404 9.32 2.20 -4.89
N TYR A 405 10.00 2.79 -3.90
CA TYR A 405 10.11 4.22 -3.71
C TYR A 405 11.57 4.59 -3.38
N LYS A 406 11.87 5.85 -3.15
CA LYS A 406 13.23 6.38 -3.02
C LYS A 406 14.16 5.58 -2.11
N ASP A 407 13.63 5.11 -0.97
CA ASP A 407 14.49 4.49 0.06
C ASP A 407 14.78 3.00 -0.21
N ASN A 408 14.06 2.34 -1.15
CA ASN A 408 14.22 0.93 -1.42
C ASN A 408 14.35 0.54 -2.92
N SER A 409 14.20 1.50 -3.83
CA SER A 409 14.18 1.26 -5.28
C SER A 409 15.57 1.08 -5.91
N HIS A 410 16.65 1.43 -5.19
CA HIS A 410 18.03 1.46 -5.73
C HIS A 410 18.17 2.41 -6.93
N ASP A 411 17.53 3.58 -6.86
CA ASP A 411 17.51 4.63 -7.90
C ASP A 411 17.02 4.15 -9.28
N SER A 412 16.06 3.21 -9.31
CA SER A 412 15.61 2.59 -10.55
C SER A 412 14.17 2.05 -10.41
N SER A 413 13.37 2.12 -11.50
CA SER A 413 12.14 1.35 -11.57
C SER A 413 12.45 -0.15 -11.46
N GLN A 414 11.51 -0.91 -10.93
CA GLN A 414 11.62 -2.35 -10.74
C GLN A 414 10.62 -3.09 -11.64
N PRO A 415 10.82 -4.38 -11.92
CA PRO A 415 9.82 -5.16 -12.64
C PRO A 415 8.45 -5.07 -11.93
N VAL A 416 7.39 -4.92 -12.72
CA VAL A 416 6.02 -4.82 -12.21
C VAL A 416 5.62 -6.07 -11.41
N ALA A 417 4.68 -5.92 -10.47
CA ALA A 417 4.14 -6.99 -9.63
C ALA A 417 5.18 -7.72 -8.76
N THR A 418 6.25 -7.05 -8.36
CA THR A 418 7.27 -7.62 -7.47
C THR A 418 7.09 -7.24 -6.00
N LYS A 419 6.14 -6.35 -5.70
CA LYS A 419 5.64 -6.06 -4.35
C LYS A 419 4.23 -6.65 -4.16
N ASN A 420 3.65 -6.51 -2.98
CA ASN A 420 2.30 -7.03 -2.73
C ASN A 420 1.24 -6.16 -3.44
N PRO A 421 0.17 -6.76 -3.98
CA PRO A 421 -0.94 -6.02 -4.54
C PRO A 421 -1.86 -5.47 -3.44
N ASN A 422 -2.72 -4.54 -3.80
CA ASN A 422 -3.83 -4.15 -2.94
C ASN A 422 -4.93 -5.24 -2.91
N ARG A 423 -6.01 -5.00 -2.16
CA ARG A 423 -7.12 -5.98 -1.99
C ARG A 423 -7.87 -6.33 -3.28
N LEU A 424 -7.74 -5.52 -4.31
CA LEU A 424 -8.33 -5.78 -5.63
C LEU A 424 -7.42 -6.66 -6.50
N GLY A 425 -6.19 -6.94 -6.07
CA GLY A 425 -5.18 -7.66 -6.84
C GLY A 425 -4.44 -6.74 -7.82
N ILE A 426 -4.42 -5.43 -7.57
CA ILE A 426 -3.73 -4.44 -8.40
C ILE A 426 -2.40 -4.08 -7.75
N TYR A 427 -1.34 -4.13 -8.54
CA TYR A 427 0.04 -3.89 -8.11
C TYR A 427 0.49 -2.46 -8.44
N ASP A 428 1.51 -2.00 -7.73
CA ASP A 428 2.31 -0.82 -8.05
C ASP A 428 1.54 0.51 -8.17
N LEU A 429 0.34 0.62 -7.55
CA LEU A 429 -0.41 1.89 -7.45
C LEU A 429 0.22 2.88 -6.46
N THR A 430 1.24 2.47 -5.74
CA THR A 430 2.11 3.30 -4.92
C THR A 430 3.53 3.00 -5.31
N GLY A 431 4.29 4.02 -5.74
CA GLY A 431 5.68 3.88 -6.16
C GLY A 431 5.84 3.32 -7.58
N ASN A 432 6.99 2.74 -7.87
CA ASN A 432 7.49 2.30 -9.16
C ASN A 432 7.52 3.42 -10.20
N VAL A 433 6.46 3.66 -10.99
CA VAL A 433 6.34 4.87 -11.80
C VAL A 433 5.01 5.57 -11.54
N SER A 434 5.01 6.89 -11.51
CA SER A 434 3.80 7.70 -11.50
C SER A 434 2.98 7.43 -12.77
N GLU A 435 1.66 7.56 -12.70
CA GLU A 435 0.74 7.17 -13.76
C GLU A 435 -0.10 8.35 -14.25
N TRP A 436 -0.07 8.63 -15.56
CA TRP A 436 -0.94 9.62 -16.16
C TRP A 436 -2.42 9.25 -16.01
N CYS A 437 -3.23 10.25 -15.59
CA CYS A 437 -4.70 10.19 -15.58
C CYS A 437 -5.30 11.02 -16.71
N MET A 438 -6.57 10.74 -17.06
CA MET A 438 -7.29 11.49 -18.12
C MET A 438 -7.48 12.97 -17.80
N ASP A 439 -7.62 13.28 -16.52
CA ASP A 439 -8.13 14.55 -16.03
C ASP A 439 -7.16 15.71 -16.23
N TRP A 440 -7.69 16.89 -16.52
CA TRP A 440 -6.95 18.11 -16.32
C TRP A 440 -6.82 18.40 -14.83
N TYR A 441 -5.63 18.79 -14.41
CA TYR A 441 -5.35 19.16 -13.03
C TYR A 441 -6.10 20.45 -12.68
N ASP A 442 -7.01 20.37 -11.72
CA ASP A 442 -7.83 21.46 -11.21
C ASP A 442 -8.15 21.22 -9.73
N THR A 443 -8.76 22.21 -9.08
CA THR A 443 -9.26 22.08 -7.71
C THR A 443 -10.43 21.09 -7.65
N TYR A 444 -10.51 20.34 -6.57
CA TYR A 444 -11.65 19.44 -6.36
C TYR A 444 -12.94 20.24 -6.10
N PRO A 445 -14.09 19.75 -6.59
CA PRO A 445 -15.40 20.31 -6.24
C PRO A 445 -15.73 19.96 -4.77
N VAL A 446 -16.64 20.74 -4.18
CA VAL A 446 -17.21 20.43 -2.85
C VAL A 446 -18.40 19.48 -2.99
N GLU A 447 -19.10 19.54 -4.11
CA GLU A 447 -20.31 18.78 -4.38
C GLU A 447 -19.98 17.33 -4.77
N ALA A 448 -20.91 16.42 -4.43
CA ALA A 448 -20.84 15.03 -4.85
C ALA A 448 -20.79 14.90 -6.38
N GLN A 449 -19.94 13.98 -6.88
CA GLN A 449 -19.71 13.75 -8.30
C GLN A 449 -20.13 12.34 -8.72
N GLN A 450 -20.55 12.19 -9.96
CA GLN A 450 -20.87 10.90 -10.56
C GLN A 450 -20.06 10.70 -11.85
N ASN A 451 -19.20 9.66 -11.86
CA ASN A 451 -18.29 9.34 -12.96
C ASN A 451 -17.53 10.59 -13.47
N PRO A 452 -16.86 11.35 -12.58
CA PRO A 452 -16.19 12.58 -12.98
C PRO A 452 -15.10 12.32 -14.04
N GLN A 453 -14.99 13.28 -14.99
CA GLN A 453 -13.98 13.25 -16.05
C GLN A 453 -12.97 14.41 -15.89
N GLY A 454 -12.98 15.05 -14.71
CA GLY A 454 -12.21 16.25 -14.45
C GLY A 454 -12.71 17.49 -15.20
N ALA A 455 -11.92 18.55 -15.15
CA ALA A 455 -12.19 19.80 -15.85
C ALA A 455 -12.18 19.59 -17.38
N SER A 456 -13.01 20.35 -18.12
CA SER A 456 -13.09 20.25 -19.59
C SER A 456 -11.83 20.78 -20.32
N LYS A 457 -11.01 21.59 -19.62
CA LYS A 457 -9.77 22.19 -20.11
C LYS A 457 -8.83 22.53 -18.96
N GLY A 458 -7.54 22.56 -19.22
CA GLY A 458 -6.51 22.91 -18.23
C GLY A 458 -5.17 23.13 -18.89
N ALA A 459 -4.17 23.48 -18.09
CA ALA A 459 -2.77 23.63 -18.52
C ALA A 459 -1.94 22.37 -18.26
N TYR A 460 -2.37 21.56 -17.29
CA TYR A 460 -1.65 20.38 -16.81
C TYR A 460 -2.60 19.18 -16.74
N ARG A 461 -2.09 17.98 -17.04
CA ARG A 461 -2.77 16.69 -16.80
C ARG A 461 -2.34 16.13 -15.47
N VAL A 462 -3.25 15.42 -14.81
CA VAL A 462 -2.98 14.76 -13.53
C VAL A 462 -2.10 13.54 -13.75
N TYR A 463 -1.16 13.29 -12.82
CA TYR A 463 -0.55 11.99 -12.62
C TYR A 463 -0.45 11.68 -11.12
N ARG A 464 -0.44 10.39 -10.79
CA ARG A 464 -0.67 9.87 -9.43
C ARG A 464 0.30 8.75 -9.10
N GLY A 465 0.37 8.38 -7.79
CA GLY A 465 1.03 7.17 -7.30
C GLY A 465 2.40 7.39 -6.67
N GLY A 466 3.09 8.46 -7.04
CA GLY A 466 4.51 8.59 -6.75
C GLY A 466 5.34 7.57 -7.53
N SER A 467 6.62 7.50 -7.30
CA SER A 467 7.55 6.74 -8.12
C SER A 467 8.73 6.16 -7.33
N TRP A 468 9.58 5.41 -8.02
CA TRP A 468 10.86 4.91 -7.51
C TRP A 468 11.79 6.03 -7.00
N HIS A 469 11.58 7.27 -7.44
CA HIS A 469 12.40 8.43 -7.09
C HIS A 469 11.79 9.29 -5.96
N ASP A 470 10.50 9.12 -5.68
CA ASP A 470 9.76 9.92 -4.71
C ASP A 470 9.91 9.40 -3.29
N LYS A 471 9.74 10.29 -2.33
CA LYS A 471 9.69 9.91 -0.91
C LYS A 471 8.34 9.26 -0.58
N ALA A 472 8.31 8.53 0.52
CA ALA A 472 7.08 7.92 1.02
C ALA A 472 5.91 8.92 1.16
N VAL A 473 6.16 10.15 1.61
CA VAL A 473 5.14 11.18 1.76
C VAL A 473 4.50 11.61 0.44
N ASP A 474 5.24 11.54 -0.66
CA ASP A 474 4.79 11.93 -2.00
C ASP A 474 4.11 10.78 -2.75
N SER A 475 4.15 9.55 -2.19
CA SER A 475 3.57 8.33 -2.78
C SER A 475 2.25 7.90 -2.11
N ARG A 476 1.61 8.80 -1.36
CA ARG A 476 0.31 8.55 -0.70
C ARG A 476 -0.81 8.43 -1.74
N VAL A 477 -1.85 7.66 -1.40
CA VAL A 477 -2.99 7.44 -2.31
C VAL A 477 -3.72 8.72 -2.72
N THR A 478 -3.60 9.80 -1.96
CA THR A 478 -4.23 11.10 -2.24
C THR A 478 -3.31 12.11 -2.90
N CYS A 479 -2.00 11.85 -2.89
CA CYS A 479 -1.02 12.74 -3.50
C CYS A 479 -1.28 12.85 -5.00
N ARG A 480 -1.30 14.09 -5.51
CA ARG A 480 -1.60 14.40 -6.90
C ARG A 480 -0.64 15.42 -7.45
N ILE A 481 -0.27 15.27 -8.72
CA ILE A 481 0.69 16.15 -9.38
C ILE A 481 0.17 16.52 -10.78
N GLY A 482 0.50 17.71 -11.24
CA GLY A 482 0.14 18.19 -12.58
C GLY A 482 1.35 18.29 -13.50
N GLY A 483 1.25 17.71 -14.71
CA GLY A 483 2.27 17.81 -15.76
C GLY A 483 1.73 18.33 -17.08
N LYS A 484 2.55 19.10 -17.83
CA LYS A 484 2.21 19.48 -19.21
C LYS A 484 2.05 18.24 -20.08
N THR A 485 1.21 18.30 -21.11
CA THR A 485 0.91 17.16 -21.99
C THR A 485 2.13 16.57 -22.69
N GLU A 486 3.20 17.36 -22.85
CA GLU A 486 4.48 16.95 -23.46
C GLU A 486 5.54 16.55 -22.41
N TYR A 487 5.23 16.70 -21.11
CA TYR A 487 6.18 16.39 -20.04
C TYR A 487 6.55 14.91 -20.04
N ARG A 488 7.83 14.61 -19.88
CA ARG A 488 8.38 13.25 -19.79
C ARG A 488 9.37 13.18 -18.65
N SER A 489 9.28 12.13 -17.85
CA SER A 489 10.20 11.88 -16.73
C SER A 489 10.59 10.40 -16.68
N SER A 490 11.75 10.09 -16.10
CA SER A 490 12.27 8.73 -15.91
C SER A 490 11.44 7.88 -14.95
N ASP A 491 10.46 8.50 -14.32
CA ASP A 491 9.62 7.96 -13.25
C ASP A 491 8.13 8.14 -13.55
N LEU A 492 7.76 8.42 -14.81
CA LEU A 492 6.38 8.70 -15.22
C LEU A 492 5.97 7.82 -16.40
N GLY A 493 4.98 6.99 -16.17
CA GLY A 493 4.40 5.99 -17.06
C GLY A 493 2.89 6.09 -17.19
N LEU A 494 2.22 4.94 -17.39
CA LEU A 494 0.76 4.87 -17.50
C LEU A 494 0.22 3.51 -17.07
N ARG A 495 -1.04 3.49 -16.70
CA ARG A 495 -1.87 2.28 -16.51
C ARG A 495 -3.12 2.37 -17.38
N LEU A 496 -3.57 1.21 -17.89
CA LEU A 496 -4.75 1.13 -18.75
C LEU A 496 -6.03 1.01 -17.93
N ALA A 497 -7.10 1.62 -18.46
CA ALA A 497 -8.48 1.32 -18.12
C ALA A 497 -9.21 0.82 -19.37
N LEU A 498 -10.36 0.13 -19.17
CA LEU A 498 -11.21 -0.33 -20.25
C LEU A 498 -12.66 -0.24 -19.79
N GLN A 499 -13.56 0.18 -20.67
CA GLN A 499 -14.99 0.14 -20.40
C GLN A 499 -15.50 -1.31 -20.37
N PRO A 500 -16.54 -1.61 -19.58
CA PRO A 500 -17.14 -2.96 -19.50
C PRO A 500 -17.68 -3.48 -20.84
#